data_99ad0431bd7896bb5fa9746163d58708
#
_entry.id   99ad0431bd7896bb5fa9746163d58708
#
_cell.length_a   1.000
_cell.length_b   1.000
_cell.length_c   1.000
_cell.angle_alpha   90.00
_cell.angle_beta   90.00
_cell.angle_gamma   90.00
#
_symmetry.space_group_name_H-M   'P 1'
#
loop_
_entity.id
_entity.type
_entity.pdbx_description
1 polymer ?
#
loop_
_entity_poly.entity_id
_entity_poly.type
_entity_poly.pdbx_seq_one_letter_code
_entity_poly.pdbx_strand_id
1 'polypeptide(L)' 'MKTNYELGDKVKVLTKRDGSIEYHNGVVDGIVGFVISDDGSDKFPVEVQFDGFTELFNYDELEFLGENIEND' A
#
# COMPACT_ATOMS: atom_id res chain seq x y z
N MET A 1 2.03 -10.69 8.64
CA MET A 1 1.72 -9.38 8.02
C MET A 1 2.83 -8.41 8.33
N LYS A 2 3.33 -7.74 7.32
CA LYS A 2 4.39 -6.75 7.53
C LYS A 2 3.78 -5.45 8.03
N THR A 3 4.43 -4.85 9.02
CA THR A 3 4.14 -3.50 9.45
C THR A 3 5.43 -2.70 9.30
N ASN A 4 5.36 -1.39 9.40
CA ASN A 4 6.57 -0.58 9.36
C ASN A 4 7.23 -0.59 7.99
N TYR A 5 6.50 -0.15 7.00
CA TYR A 5 7.04 -0.07 5.65
C TYR A 5 7.98 1.12 5.50
N GLU A 6 8.87 1.04 4.51
CA GLU A 6 9.79 2.11 4.20
C GLU A 6 9.54 2.65 2.81
N LEU A 7 9.99 3.85 2.57
CA LEU A 7 9.86 4.49 1.27
C LEU A 7 10.43 3.59 0.18
N GLY A 8 9.66 3.33 -0.83
CA GLY A 8 10.09 2.54 -1.97
C GLY A 8 9.78 1.05 -1.87
N ASP A 9 9.27 0.58 -0.73
CA ASP A 9 8.88 -0.83 -0.63
C ASP A 9 7.79 -1.12 -1.63
N LYS A 10 7.89 -2.25 -2.30
CA LYS A 10 6.91 -2.66 -3.32
C LYS A 10 5.83 -3.49 -2.68
N VAL A 11 4.59 -3.15 -2.95
CA VAL A 11 3.44 -3.81 -2.33
C VAL A 11 2.37 -4.12 -3.34
N LYS A 12 1.56 -5.11 -3.03
CA LYS A 12 0.39 -5.49 -3.82
C LYS A 12 -0.84 -5.34 -2.94
N VAL A 13 -1.90 -4.78 -3.49
CA VAL A 13 -3.13 -4.56 -2.76
C VAL A 13 -3.94 -5.85 -2.66
N LEU A 14 -4.37 -6.15 -1.44
CA LEU A 14 -5.29 -7.25 -1.17
C LEU A 14 -6.62 -6.60 -0.79
N THR A 15 -7.64 -6.78 -1.59
CA THR A 15 -8.90 -6.06 -1.39
C THR A 15 -9.66 -6.64 -0.22
N LYS A 16 -9.35 -6.14 0.97
CA LYS A 16 -9.92 -6.65 2.21
C LYS A 16 -10.97 -5.75 2.84
N ARG A 17 -11.23 -4.60 2.25
CA ARG A 17 -12.23 -3.69 2.79
C ARG A 17 -13.61 -4.23 2.50
N ASP A 18 -14.50 -4.09 3.47
CA ASP A 18 -15.87 -4.54 3.23
C ASP A 18 -16.60 -3.48 2.40
N GLY A 19 -17.83 -3.73 2.08
CA GLY A 19 -18.59 -2.87 1.18
C GLY A 19 -18.90 -1.49 1.71
N SER A 20 -18.64 -1.23 2.99
CA SER A 20 -18.91 0.09 3.56
C SER A 20 -17.72 1.02 3.42
N ILE A 21 -16.56 0.52 3.03
CA ILE A 21 -15.38 1.33 2.85
C ILE A 21 -14.84 1.02 1.47
N GLU A 22 -14.79 2.03 0.64
CA GLU A 22 -14.39 1.84 -0.74
C GLU A 22 -13.02 2.41 -1.00
N TYR A 23 -12.31 1.79 -1.90
CA TYR A 23 -11.05 2.36 -2.37
C TYR A 23 -11.36 3.48 -3.34
N HIS A 24 -10.48 4.46 -3.37
CA HIS A 24 -10.60 5.58 -4.30
C HIS A 24 -9.70 5.33 -5.51
N ASN A 25 -9.86 6.15 -6.51
CA ASN A 25 -8.94 6.19 -7.65
C ASN A 25 -8.80 4.89 -8.43
N GLY A 26 -9.80 4.03 -8.35
CA GLY A 26 -9.76 2.84 -9.19
C GLY A 26 -8.86 1.73 -8.70
N VAL A 27 -8.53 1.73 -7.42
CA VAL A 27 -7.72 0.66 -6.86
C VAL A 27 -8.47 -0.65 -6.98
N VAL A 28 -7.79 -1.69 -7.45
CA VAL A 28 -8.37 -3.02 -7.61
C VAL A 28 -7.45 -4.05 -6.97
N ASP A 29 -8.00 -5.22 -6.71
CA ASP A 29 -7.24 -6.32 -6.12
C ASP A 29 -6.04 -6.65 -6.99
N GLY A 30 -4.89 -6.78 -6.37
CA GLY A 30 -3.67 -7.15 -7.07
C GLY A 30 -2.88 -6.02 -7.68
N ILE A 31 -3.38 -4.78 -7.60
CA ILE A 31 -2.63 -3.67 -8.15
C ILE A 31 -1.35 -3.48 -7.33
N VAL A 32 -0.26 -3.17 -8.01
CA VAL A 32 1.06 -3.05 -7.39
C VAL A 32 1.45 -1.58 -7.35
N GLY A 33 2.02 -1.16 -6.23
CA GLY A 33 2.52 0.19 -6.08
C GLY A 33 3.72 0.22 -5.16
N PHE A 34 4.16 1.42 -4.84
CA PHE A 34 5.34 1.63 -4.01
C PHE A 34 4.98 2.51 -2.82
N VAL A 35 5.46 2.13 -1.65
CA VAL A 35 5.20 2.89 -0.43
C VAL A 35 5.92 4.22 -0.49
N ILE A 36 5.23 5.30 -0.15
CA ILE A 36 5.86 6.60 -0.03
C ILE A 36 5.88 7.10 1.42
N SER A 37 5.05 6.57 2.29
CA SER A 37 5.14 6.88 3.71
C SER A 37 4.39 5.86 4.54
N ASP A 38 4.75 5.76 5.80
CA ASP A 38 4.06 4.93 6.76
C ASP A 38 4.17 5.65 8.11
N ASP A 39 3.07 6.18 8.61
CA ASP A 39 3.09 6.98 9.81
C ASP A 39 2.81 6.19 11.08
N GLY A 40 2.61 4.89 10.95
CA GLY A 40 2.40 4.03 12.12
C GLY A 40 1.06 4.19 12.82
N SER A 41 0.13 4.92 12.21
CA SER A 41 -1.15 5.18 12.86
C SER A 41 -2.03 3.93 12.86
N ASP A 42 -3.13 4.00 13.60
CA ASP A 42 -4.05 2.87 13.70
C ASP A 42 -4.92 2.70 12.46
N LYS A 43 -5.11 3.73 11.69
CA LYS A 43 -5.99 3.66 10.52
C LYS A 43 -5.24 4.17 9.31
N PHE A 44 -5.18 3.35 8.31
CA PHE A 44 -4.61 3.69 7.01
C PHE A 44 -3.24 4.34 7.11
N PRO A 45 -2.28 3.67 7.78
CA PRO A 45 -0.97 4.30 8.01
C PRO A 45 -0.09 4.36 6.79
N VAL A 46 -0.35 3.56 5.76
CA VAL A 46 0.59 3.41 4.65
C VAL A 46 0.06 4.13 3.44
N GLU A 47 0.85 5.04 2.90
CA GLU A 47 0.51 5.73 1.66
C GLU A 47 1.28 5.09 0.52
N VAL A 48 0.58 4.68 -0.51
CA VAL A 48 1.16 3.94 -1.63
C VAL A 48 0.94 4.72 -2.90
N GLN A 49 1.99 4.83 -3.70
CA GLN A 49 1.96 5.52 -4.99
C GLN A 49 1.73 4.51 -6.09
N PHE A 50 0.71 4.77 -6.88
CA PHE A 50 0.43 4.03 -8.09
C PHE A 50 0.69 4.95 -9.29
N ASP A 51 0.39 4.49 -10.48
CA ASP A 51 0.59 5.29 -11.68
C ASP A 51 -0.45 6.42 -11.68
N GLY A 52 0.00 7.59 -11.35
CA GLY A 52 -0.82 8.80 -11.41
C GLY A 52 -1.63 9.13 -10.17
N PHE A 53 -1.56 8.33 -9.11
CA PHE A 53 -2.33 8.64 -7.90
C PHE A 53 -1.73 7.94 -6.68
N THR A 54 -2.15 8.37 -5.48
CA THR A 54 -1.80 7.70 -4.23
C THR A 54 -3.06 7.27 -3.51
N GLU A 55 -2.91 6.31 -2.61
CA GLU A 55 -4.02 5.84 -1.78
C GLU A 55 -3.47 5.37 -0.45
N LEU A 56 -4.31 5.40 0.59
CA LEU A 56 -3.92 4.99 1.94
C LEU A 56 -4.46 3.61 2.24
N PHE A 57 -3.67 2.82 2.96
CA PHE A 57 -4.03 1.45 3.28
C PHE A 57 -3.69 1.09 4.71
N ASN A 58 -4.42 0.11 5.25
CA ASN A 58 -4.04 -0.56 6.47
C ASN A 58 -3.01 -1.64 6.14
N TYR A 59 -2.28 -2.08 7.15
CA TYR A 59 -1.23 -3.07 6.93
C TYR A 59 -1.76 -4.37 6.35
N ASP A 60 -2.94 -4.80 6.79
CA ASP A 60 -3.49 -6.07 6.34
C ASP A 60 -4.06 -6.01 4.93
N GLU A 61 -4.07 -4.84 4.32
CA GLU A 61 -4.53 -4.69 2.95
C GLU A 61 -3.41 -4.77 1.94
N LEU A 62 -2.19 -5.00 2.40
CA LEU A 62 -1.02 -4.98 1.53
C LEU A 62 -0.21 -6.26 1.69
N GLU A 63 0.32 -6.72 0.58
CA GLU A 63 1.27 -7.82 0.57
C GLU A 63 2.64 -7.24 0.19
N PHE A 64 3.64 -7.47 1.03
CA PHE A 64 4.99 -6.98 0.77
C PHE A 64 5.63 -7.81 -0.33
N LEU A 65 6.09 -7.16 -1.37
CA LEU A 65 6.72 -7.84 -2.49
C LEU A 65 8.24 -7.68 -2.51
N GLY A 66 8.76 -6.69 -1.81
CA GLY A 66 10.21 -6.52 -1.74
C GLY A 66 10.60 -5.09 -1.45
N GLU A 67 11.82 -4.93 -1.02
CA GLU A 67 12.36 -3.61 -0.77
C GLU A 67 12.73 -2.96 -2.08
N ASN A 68 12.77 -1.64 -2.05
CA ASN A 68 13.27 -0.90 -3.19
C ASN A 68 14.78 -0.96 -3.19
N ILE A 69 15.34 -1.92 -3.85
CA ILE A 69 16.77 -2.07 -3.92
C ILE A 69 17.25 -1.38 -5.16
N GLU A 70 17.98 -0.33 -4.97
CA GLU A 70 18.53 0.35 -6.06
C GLU A 70 19.72 -0.33 -6.43
N ASN A 71 19.71 -1.08 -7.34
CA ASN A 71 20.83 -1.73 -7.68
C ASN A 71 21.38 -1.35 -8.77
N ASP A 72 21.96 -0.97 -8.98
CA ASP A 72 22.46 -0.82 -9.94
C ASP A 72 23.25 -0.93 -10.23
#